data_de1f0190b01cf8dfd643fdf98ad3377f
#
_entry.id   de1f0190b01cf8dfd643fdf98ad3377f
#
_cell.length_a   1.000
_cell.length_b   1.000
_cell.length_c   1.000
_cell.angle_alpha   90.00
_cell.angle_beta   90.00
_cell.angle_gamma   90.00
#
_symmetry.space_group_name_H-M   'P 1'
#
loop_
_entity.id
_entity.type
_entity.pdbx_description
1 polymer ?
#
loop_
_entity_poly.entity_id
_entity_poly.type
_entity_poly.pdbx_seq_one_letter_code
_entity_poly.pdbx_strand_id
1 'polypeptide(L)'
;MATTQSHSTERLDLSQLAVDRGPQKTVDTNGPRRAWLTRYVLPGGIFVAFLSLFAWAARDTFLPATSVTVTPVVVSRAEIKQAGTPLFQAAGWIEPRPTAVIASSLALGVIEELLVVEGQKVQQGEPVAQLIAADAEIALREAQSTLQLRIAELQRAEATLIAAQANLQQPSELQADHADAEAKLANTRLTLNNLPFQLEAARARQQFAAENLARKEQVGEAVSGKAVREAQAELAAATAAFNELESREPTLQAELAALIRKDAALHKRLELLTNEHRAVSVSEADVSAARAIVDQARLALETAQLNYDRMTVRAPISGRILSLEARPGQRLGGGNPLAEQGSSAVVSLYDPAMLQVRVDVRLEDVPQVQVGQPTTIQTAALAEAIAGTVLSVTTRADIQKNTLQVKVGINAPPD
;
A
#
# COMPACT_ATOMS: atom_id res chain seq x y z
N MET A 1 47.33 1.93 3.50
CA MET A 1 47.43 3.04 2.54
C MET A 1 46.41 4.09 2.97
N ALA A 2 46.94 5.14 3.58
CA ALA A 2 46.20 6.26 4.12
C ALA A 2 45.98 7.29 3.01
N THR A 3 44.79 7.81 2.87
CA THR A 3 44.54 9.01 2.06
C THR A 3 43.83 10.02 2.95
N THR A 4 44.64 10.97 3.38
CA THR A 4 44.30 12.17 4.11
C THR A 4 43.51 13.11 3.19
N GLN A 5 42.32 13.53 3.57
CA GLN A 5 41.66 14.71 2.97
C GLN A 5 41.80 15.89 3.91
N SER A 6 42.47 16.91 3.40
CA SER A 6 42.72 18.21 4.02
C SER A 6 41.46 19.06 4.06
N HIS A 7 41.14 19.56 5.26
CA HIS A 7 40.20 20.68 5.45
C HIS A 7 40.85 21.98 4.95
N SER A 8 40.25 22.59 3.93
CA SER A 8 40.51 23.99 3.56
C SER A 8 39.59 24.89 4.38
N THR A 9 40.20 25.64 5.28
CA THR A 9 39.59 26.73 6.02
C THR A 9 39.39 27.91 5.04
N GLU A 10 38.19 28.21 4.71
CA GLU A 10 37.80 29.42 3.99
C GLU A 10 37.92 30.62 4.91
N ARG A 11 38.93 31.47 4.62
CA ARG A 11 39.13 32.77 5.30
C ARG A 11 38.12 33.74 4.68
N LEU A 12 37.22 34.26 5.50
CA LEU A 12 36.33 35.40 5.14
C LEU A 12 37.21 36.65 4.90
N ASP A 13 37.19 37.11 3.66
CA ASP A 13 37.85 38.34 3.24
C ASP A 13 36.95 39.52 3.60
N LEU A 14 37.42 40.32 4.59
CA LEU A 14 36.72 41.49 5.11
C LEU A 14 36.94 42.79 4.26
N SER A 15 37.52 42.65 3.08
CA SER A 15 37.81 43.83 2.21
C SER A 15 36.61 44.47 1.54
N GLN A 16 35.40 43.92 1.64
CA GLN A 16 34.18 44.48 1.00
C GLN A 16 33.41 45.48 1.86
N LEU A 17 33.92 45.87 3.03
CA LEU A 17 33.28 46.89 3.88
C LEU A 17 33.91 48.27 3.80
N ALA A 18 34.73 48.54 2.80
CA ALA A 18 35.28 49.87 2.59
C ALA A 18 34.28 50.78 1.89
N VAL A 19 33.66 51.69 2.62
CA VAL A 19 32.83 52.78 2.13
C VAL A 19 33.70 53.82 1.44
N ASP A 20 33.54 53.96 0.14
CA ASP A 20 34.21 54.95 -0.70
C ASP A 20 33.65 56.36 -0.42
N ARG A 21 34.50 57.24 0.10
CA ARG A 21 34.17 58.68 0.27
C ARG A 21 34.65 59.43 -0.96
N GLY A 22 33.72 59.72 -1.85
CA GLY A 22 33.96 60.61 -2.98
C GLY A 22 34.25 62.06 -2.56
N PRO A 23 34.95 62.83 -3.39
CA PRO A 23 35.58 64.07 -3.02
C PRO A 23 34.59 65.27 -2.91
N GLN A 24 34.92 66.12 -1.90
CA GLN A 24 34.30 67.42 -1.69
C GLN A 24 34.49 68.34 -2.90
N LYS A 25 33.42 68.91 -3.40
CA LYS A 25 33.44 70.07 -4.35
C LYS A 25 33.38 71.39 -3.59
N THR A 26 34.35 72.16 -3.86
CA THR A 26 34.57 73.52 -3.43
C THR A 26 33.44 74.48 -3.78
N VAL A 27 33.24 75.40 -2.84
CA VAL A 27 32.30 76.52 -2.93
C VAL A 27 32.85 77.59 -3.88
N ASP A 28 32.06 78.03 -4.79
CA ASP A 28 32.28 79.26 -5.55
C ASP A 28 31.27 80.32 -5.11
N THR A 29 31.85 81.45 -4.70
CA THR A 29 31.17 82.66 -4.32
C THR A 29 30.91 83.47 -5.56
N ASN A 30 29.66 83.96 -5.77
CA ASN A 30 29.48 85.28 -6.40
C ASN A 30 28.06 85.83 -6.28
N GLY A 31 28.00 87.06 -5.76
CA GLY A 31 27.20 88.14 -6.24
C GLY A 31 25.91 88.47 -5.50
N PRO A 32 25.74 89.74 -5.19
CA PRO A 32 24.62 90.23 -4.36
C PRO A 32 23.37 90.47 -5.18
N ARG A 33 22.26 89.93 -4.75
CA ARG A 33 20.95 90.33 -5.35
C ARG A 33 19.93 90.70 -4.28
N ARG A 34 19.63 92.00 -4.28
CA ARG A 34 18.39 92.66 -3.88
C ARG A 34 17.80 92.38 -2.49
N ALA A 35 18.09 93.24 -1.62
CA ALA A 35 17.55 93.47 -0.30
C ALA A 35 16.01 93.75 -0.23
N TRP A 36 15.23 93.41 -1.24
CA TRP A 36 13.78 93.60 -1.23
C TRP A 36 13.04 92.46 -0.50
N LEU A 37 13.53 91.25 -0.56
CA LEU A 37 12.92 90.07 0.10
C LEU A 37 13.02 90.13 1.64
N THR A 38 14.08 90.68 2.19
CA THR A 38 14.27 90.76 3.65
C THR A 38 13.52 91.94 4.27
N ARG A 39 13.18 93.00 3.47
CA ARG A 39 12.57 94.20 4.00
C ARG A 39 11.04 94.21 4.05
N TYR A 40 10.40 93.33 3.23
CA TYR A 40 8.92 93.22 3.20
C TYR A 40 8.37 91.83 3.30
N VAL A 41 9.02 90.83 2.77
CA VAL A 41 8.53 89.46 2.78
C VAL A 41 8.75 88.77 4.16
N LEU A 42 9.89 89.07 4.80
CA LEU A 42 10.19 88.48 6.10
C LEU A 42 9.29 89.00 7.23
N PRO A 43 9.01 90.35 7.34
CA PRO A 43 8.05 90.81 8.32
C PRO A 43 6.62 90.39 8.01
N GLY A 44 6.22 90.31 6.70
CA GLY A 44 4.91 89.84 6.29
C GLY A 44 4.69 88.36 6.58
N GLY A 45 5.71 87.58 6.35
CA GLY A 45 5.68 86.17 6.70
C GLY A 45 5.53 85.83 8.21
N ILE A 46 6.23 86.64 9.03
CA ILE A 46 6.12 86.55 10.49
C ILE A 46 4.73 86.98 10.97
N PHE A 47 4.15 88.00 10.35
CA PHE A 47 2.81 88.45 10.71
C PHE A 47 1.73 87.49 10.31
N VAL A 48 1.83 86.84 9.17
CA VAL A 48 0.93 85.78 8.71
C VAL A 48 1.13 84.51 9.61
N ALA A 49 2.34 84.15 9.96
CA ALA A 49 2.61 83.08 10.88
C ALA A 49 2.01 83.28 12.30
N PHE A 50 2.11 84.54 12.79
CA PHE A 50 1.54 84.95 14.04
C PHE A 50 0.00 84.92 14.00
N LEU A 51 -0.62 85.41 12.93
CA LEU A 51 -2.08 85.33 12.75
C LEU A 51 -2.56 83.89 12.62
N SER A 52 -1.82 83.03 11.94
CA SER A 52 -2.17 81.60 11.84
C SER A 52 -2.00 80.91 13.17
N LEU A 53 -0.98 81.21 13.97
CA LEU A 53 -0.80 80.66 15.34
C LEU A 53 -1.92 81.17 16.27
N PHE A 54 -2.30 82.44 16.14
CA PHE A 54 -3.41 83.03 16.90
C PHE A 54 -4.74 82.37 16.53
N ALA A 55 -5.01 82.17 15.26
CA ALA A 55 -6.19 81.45 14.77
C ALA A 55 -6.24 80.02 15.22
N TRP A 56 -5.06 79.34 15.27
CA TRP A 56 -4.94 77.97 15.75
C TRP A 56 -5.14 77.91 17.26
N ALA A 57 -4.62 78.84 18.02
CA ALA A 57 -4.82 78.91 19.51
C ALA A 57 -6.26 79.31 19.88
N ALA A 58 -6.92 80.17 19.04
CA ALA A 58 -8.31 80.57 19.25
C ALA A 58 -9.34 79.46 18.82
N ARG A 59 -8.88 78.46 18.10
CA ARG A 59 -9.75 77.43 17.52
C ARG A 59 -10.62 76.75 18.60
N ASP A 60 -10.04 76.41 19.75
CA ASP A 60 -10.74 75.71 20.81
C ASP A 60 -11.77 76.57 21.57
N THR A 61 -11.69 77.90 21.39
CA THR A 61 -12.67 78.86 22.01
C THR A 61 -13.91 79.05 21.14
N PHE A 62 -13.83 78.86 19.83
CA PHE A 62 -14.92 79.07 18.86
C PHE A 62 -15.58 77.81 18.35
N LEU A 63 -15.00 76.62 18.62
CA LEU A 63 -15.64 75.37 18.31
C LEU A 63 -16.55 74.93 19.49
N PRO A 64 -17.82 74.59 19.23
CA PRO A 64 -18.67 74.13 20.28
C PRO A 64 -18.10 72.84 20.87
N ALA A 65 -18.01 72.78 22.19
CA ALA A 65 -17.59 71.55 22.92
C ALA A 65 -18.46 70.40 22.48
N THR A 66 -17.82 69.33 21.95
CA THR A 66 -18.49 68.09 21.65
C THR A 66 -19.11 67.54 22.95
N SER A 67 -20.42 67.41 22.97
CA SER A 67 -21.15 66.84 24.10
C SER A 67 -20.74 65.34 24.23
N VAL A 68 -19.86 65.06 25.16
CA VAL A 68 -19.53 63.67 25.52
C VAL A 68 -20.69 63.15 26.37
N THR A 69 -21.48 62.25 25.83
CA THR A 69 -22.49 61.53 26.60
C THR A 69 -21.71 60.59 27.52
N VAL A 70 -21.59 60.96 28.77
CA VAL A 70 -21.06 60.06 29.80
C VAL A 70 -22.15 59.04 30.09
N THR A 71 -21.98 57.83 29.55
CA THR A 71 -22.79 56.71 29.96
C THR A 71 -22.44 56.39 31.42
N PRO A 72 -23.35 56.53 32.36
CA PRO A 72 -23.05 56.18 33.75
C PRO A 72 -22.71 54.67 33.77
N VAL A 73 -21.55 54.35 34.27
CA VAL A 73 -21.25 52.94 34.61
C VAL A 73 -22.26 52.53 35.67
N VAL A 74 -23.30 51.82 35.23
CA VAL A 74 -24.18 51.15 36.17
C VAL A 74 -23.34 50.09 36.85
N VAL A 75 -22.83 50.38 37.98
CA VAL A 75 -22.30 49.36 38.90
C VAL A 75 -23.51 48.54 39.33
N SER A 76 -23.90 47.55 38.56
CA SER A 76 -24.80 46.53 39.05
C SER A 76 -23.99 45.77 40.10
N ARG A 77 -24.31 46.02 41.36
CA ARG A 77 -23.96 45.09 42.43
C ARG A 77 -24.67 43.80 42.06
N ALA A 78 -23.97 42.86 41.48
CA ALA A 78 -24.44 41.51 41.46
C ALA A 78 -24.72 41.13 42.91
N GLU A 79 -25.97 40.89 43.26
CA GLU A 79 -26.32 40.24 44.50
C GLU A 79 -25.65 38.86 44.45
N ILE A 80 -24.49 38.77 45.10
CA ILE A 80 -23.87 37.50 45.37
C ILE A 80 -24.83 36.77 46.31
N LYS A 81 -25.61 35.82 45.77
CA LYS A 81 -26.22 34.81 46.63
C LYS A 81 -25.06 34.15 47.37
N GLN A 82 -24.95 34.49 48.66
CA GLN A 82 -23.92 33.93 49.55
C GLN A 82 -24.13 32.42 49.70
N ALA A 83 -23.64 31.67 48.80
CA ALA A 83 -23.34 30.26 49.01
C ALA A 83 -21.92 30.15 49.56
N GLY A 84 -21.81 30.29 50.90
CA GLY A 84 -20.54 30.11 51.61
C GLY A 84 -19.52 31.23 51.39
N THR A 85 -18.73 31.52 52.43
CA THR A 85 -17.56 32.42 52.32
C THR A 85 -16.50 31.73 51.46
N PRO A 86 -16.02 32.33 50.37
CA PRO A 86 -14.95 31.71 49.58
C PRO A 86 -13.70 31.53 50.45
N LEU A 87 -13.20 30.31 50.55
CA LEU A 87 -12.00 29.98 51.34
C LEU A 87 -10.78 30.66 50.75
N PHE A 88 -10.62 30.62 49.44
CA PHE A 88 -9.57 31.31 48.69
C PHE A 88 -9.97 31.41 47.20
N GLN A 89 -9.23 32.19 46.43
CA GLN A 89 -9.41 32.36 44.99
C GLN A 89 -8.07 32.05 44.30
N ALA A 90 -8.12 31.30 43.21
CA ALA A 90 -6.95 30.97 42.42
C ALA A 90 -7.23 31.11 40.93
N ALA A 91 -6.20 31.46 40.19
CA ALA A 91 -6.28 31.57 38.71
C ALA A 91 -6.19 30.20 38.06
N GLY A 92 -6.89 30.05 36.94
CA GLY A 92 -6.86 28.82 36.15
C GLY A 92 -7.28 29.06 34.72
N TRP A 93 -7.20 28.05 33.92
CA TRP A 93 -7.65 28.06 32.51
C TRP A 93 -8.44 26.81 32.19
N ILE A 94 -9.37 26.96 31.27
CA ILE A 94 -10.23 25.87 30.80
C ILE A 94 -9.43 25.01 29.83
N GLU A 95 -9.47 23.71 30.04
CA GLU A 95 -8.84 22.70 29.16
C GLU A 95 -9.79 21.53 28.93
N PRO A 96 -9.60 20.76 27.85
CA PRO A 96 -10.34 19.54 27.60
C PRO A 96 -10.15 18.50 28.71
N ARG A 97 -11.20 17.72 28.96
CA ARG A 97 -11.17 16.62 29.94
C ARG A 97 -11.27 15.27 29.24
N PRO A 98 -10.40 14.28 29.51
CA PRO A 98 -9.20 14.40 30.35
C PRO A 98 -8.05 15.17 29.67
N THR A 99 -8.00 15.16 28.34
CA THR A 99 -7.04 15.86 27.46
C THR A 99 -7.66 16.07 26.09
N ALA A 100 -7.09 16.95 25.28
CA ALA A 100 -7.45 17.04 23.86
C ALA A 100 -7.15 15.71 23.14
N VAL A 101 -8.01 15.31 22.22
CA VAL A 101 -7.84 14.14 21.38
C VAL A 101 -7.15 14.56 20.09
N ILE A 102 -6.11 13.85 19.72
CA ILE A 102 -5.33 14.18 18.53
C ILE A 102 -5.77 13.26 17.38
N ALA A 103 -6.19 13.85 16.26
CA ALA A 103 -6.32 13.15 15.00
C ALA A 103 -4.95 13.11 14.33
N SER A 104 -4.37 11.92 14.29
CA SER A 104 -3.05 11.68 13.71
C SER A 104 -3.15 10.97 12.38
N SER A 105 -2.23 11.26 11.47
CA SER A 105 -2.06 10.46 10.26
C SER A 105 -1.52 9.08 10.62
N LEU A 106 -2.17 8.04 10.10
CA LEU A 106 -1.74 6.65 10.20
C LEU A 106 -0.88 6.22 9.00
N ALA A 107 -0.79 7.07 7.97
CA ALA A 107 0.01 6.84 6.77
C ALA A 107 1.12 7.87 6.65
N LEU A 108 2.19 7.47 5.98
CA LEU A 108 3.26 8.35 5.55
C LEU A 108 2.78 9.15 4.34
N GLY A 109 2.96 10.46 4.35
CA GLY A 109 2.55 11.28 3.21
C GLY A 109 2.79 12.76 3.43
N VAL A 110 2.43 13.55 2.44
CA VAL A 110 2.43 15.02 2.49
C VAL A 110 0.98 15.47 2.53
N ILE A 111 0.66 16.42 3.41
CA ILE A 111 -0.67 17.02 3.46
C ILE A 111 -0.90 17.81 2.18
N GLU A 112 -1.95 17.46 1.46
CA GLU A 112 -2.43 18.20 0.31
C GLU A 112 -3.24 19.41 0.77
N GLU A 113 -4.25 19.17 1.61
CA GLU A 113 -5.11 20.21 2.17
C GLU A 113 -5.63 19.84 3.55
N LEU A 114 -5.98 20.87 4.32
CA LEU A 114 -6.74 20.76 5.56
C LEU A 114 -8.21 21.12 5.26
N LEU A 115 -9.13 20.25 5.64
CA LEU A 115 -10.55 20.36 5.33
C LEU A 115 -11.33 21.08 6.43
N VAL A 116 -10.68 21.43 7.54
CA VAL A 116 -11.29 22.02 8.73
C VAL A 116 -10.52 23.26 9.19
N VAL A 117 -11.18 24.09 9.99
CA VAL A 117 -10.61 25.27 10.64
C VAL A 117 -10.77 25.20 12.16
N GLU A 118 -9.94 25.96 12.88
CA GLU A 118 -10.03 26.03 14.33
C GLU A 118 -11.41 26.51 14.79
N GLY A 119 -11.96 25.89 15.84
CA GLY A 119 -13.30 26.15 16.37
C GLY A 119 -14.45 25.48 15.61
N GLN A 120 -14.21 24.85 14.46
CA GLN A 120 -15.23 24.13 13.68
C GLN A 120 -15.75 22.90 14.45
N LYS A 121 -17.07 22.68 14.39
CA LYS A 121 -17.69 21.45 14.88
C LYS A 121 -17.49 20.35 13.82
N VAL A 122 -17.08 19.16 14.25
CA VAL A 122 -16.91 17.98 13.42
C VAL A 122 -17.56 16.75 14.04
N GLN A 123 -17.96 15.81 13.19
CA GLN A 123 -18.50 14.52 13.62
C GLN A 123 -17.42 13.44 13.57
N GLN A 124 -17.60 12.39 14.37
CA GLN A 124 -16.73 11.23 14.31
C GLN A 124 -16.72 10.63 12.89
N GLY A 125 -15.52 10.36 12.35
CA GLY A 125 -15.35 9.85 11.00
C GLY A 125 -15.32 10.92 9.90
N GLU A 126 -15.63 12.19 10.20
CA GLU A 126 -15.56 13.30 9.23
C GLU A 126 -14.11 13.54 8.79
N PRO A 127 -13.85 13.76 7.49
CA PRO A 127 -12.51 14.03 7.00
C PRO A 127 -12.03 15.39 7.51
N VAL A 128 -10.81 15.41 8.07
CA VAL A 128 -10.18 16.64 8.63
C VAL A 128 -8.98 17.08 7.81
N ALA A 129 -8.33 16.16 7.12
CA ALA A 129 -7.24 16.47 6.21
C ALA A 129 -7.13 15.41 5.11
N GLN A 130 -6.60 15.82 3.96
CA GLN A 130 -6.29 14.96 2.83
C GLN A 130 -4.77 14.96 2.61
N LEU A 131 -4.18 13.77 2.48
CA LEU A 131 -2.81 13.59 2.03
C LEU A 131 -2.79 13.37 0.51
N ILE A 132 -1.65 13.62 -0.12
CA ILE A 132 -1.43 13.31 -1.54
C ILE A 132 -1.55 11.80 -1.74
N ALA A 133 -2.65 11.37 -2.37
CA ALA A 133 -3.03 9.96 -2.47
C ALA A 133 -2.55 9.28 -3.76
N ALA A 134 -1.90 9.99 -4.68
CA ALA A 134 -1.55 9.48 -6.01
C ALA A 134 -0.76 8.16 -5.98
N ASP A 135 0.25 8.06 -5.14
CA ASP A 135 1.07 6.85 -5.01
C ASP A 135 0.27 5.68 -4.43
N ALA A 136 -0.58 5.95 -3.43
CA ALA A 136 -1.45 4.95 -2.81
C ALA A 136 -2.54 4.46 -3.78
N GLU A 137 -3.07 5.34 -4.63
CA GLU A 137 -4.02 4.99 -5.68
C GLU A 137 -3.39 4.10 -6.75
N ILE A 138 -2.16 4.40 -7.15
CA ILE A 138 -1.40 3.56 -8.09
C ILE A 138 -1.16 2.18 -7.47
N ALA A 139 -0.68 2.12 -6.23
CA ALA A 139 -0.45 0.87 -5.50
C ALA A 139 -1.73 0.03 -5.36
N LEU A 140 -2.88 0.68 -5.12
CA LEU A 140 -4.18 0.01 -5.07
C LEU A 140 -4.55 -0.60 -6.42
N ARG A 141 -4.41 0.14 -7.52
CA ARG A 141 -4.67 -0.35 -8.88
C ARG A 141 -3.72 -1.49 -9.29
N GLU A 142 -2.45 -1.42 -8.87
CA GLU A 142 -1.47 -2.47 -9.08
C GLU A 142 -1.85 -3.76 -8.34
N ALA A 143 -2.25 -3.65 -7.07
CA ALA A 143 -2.71 -4.78 -6.27
C ALA A 143 -3.99 -5.41 -6.85
N GLN A 144 -4.93 -4.58 -7.36
CA GLN A 144 -6.14 -5.05 -8.05
C GLN A 144 -5.79 -5.84 -9.32
N SER A 145 -4.88 -5.31 -10.15
CA SER A 145 -4.44 -5.97 -11.37
C SER A 145 -3.72 -7.28 -11.09
N THR A 146 -2.89 -7.29 -10.05
CA THR A 146 -2.19 -8.50 -9.57
C THR A 146 -3.17 -9.57 -9.13
N LEU A 147 -4.19 -9.21 -8.35
CA LEU A 147 -5.23 -10.15 -7.93
C LEU A 147 -5.96 -10.75 -9.15
N GLN A 148 -6.32 -9.94 -10.15
CA GLN A 148 -6.95 -10.43 -11.38
C GLN A 148 -6.06 -11.44 -12.11
N LEU A 149 -4.76 -11.16 -12.22
CA LEU A 149 -3.80 -12.09 -12.81
C LEU A 149 -3.76 -13.43 -12.05
N ARG A 150 -3.71 -13.40 -10.72
CA ARG A 150 -3.67 -14.62 -9.89
C ARG A 150 -4.96 -15.43 -9.96
N ILE A 151 -6.11 -14.76 -10.07
CA ILE A 151 -7.40 -15.43 -10.30
C ILE A 151 -7.39 -16.16 -11.67
N ALA A 152 -6.85 -15.54 -12.72
CA ALA A 152 -6.74 -16.18 -14.03
C ALA A 152 -5.77 -17.39 -14.00
N GLU A 153 -4.68 -17.32 -13.24
CA GLU A 153 -3.76 -18.45 -13.02
C GLU A 153 -4.45 -19.60 -12.27
N LEU A 154 -5.26 -19.30 -11.26
CA LEU A 154 -6.07 -20.30 -10.56
C LEU A 154 -7.06 -20.99 -11.52
N GLN A 155 -7.79 -20.22 -12.32
CA GLN A 155 -8.71 -20.77 -13.33
C GLN A 155 -8.00 -21.68 -14.33
N ARG A 156 -6.77 -21.34 -14.71
CA ARG A 156 -5.96 -22.19 -15.59
C ARG A 156 -5.57 -23.51 -14.88
N ALA A 157 -5.17 -23.44 -13.62
CA ALA A 157 -4.84 -24.65 -12.83
C ALA A 157 -6.09 -25.55 -12.64
N GLU A 158 -7.24 -24.94 -12.37
CA GLU A 158 -8.53 -25.67 -12.26
C GLU A 158 -8.91 -26.34 -13.58
N ALA A 159 -8.74 -25.67 -14.71
CA ALA A 159 -8.96 -26.24 -16.03
C ALA A 159 -8.03 -27.43 -16.31
N THR A 160 -6.76 -27.33 -15.89
CA THR A 160 -5.79 -28.44 -16.00
C THR A 160 -6.21 -29.64 -15.14
N LEU A 161 -6.69 -29.40 -13.94
CA LEU A 161 -7.22 -30.46 -13.06
C LEU A 161 -8.43 -31.15 -13.69
N ILE A 162 -9.38 -30.39 -14.23
CA ILE A 162 -10.54 -30.95 -14.92
C ILE A 162 -10.10 -31.84 -16.10
N ALA A 163 -9.12 -31.40 -16.89
CA ALA A 163 -8.57 -32.18 -17.99
C ALA A 163 -7.90 -33.48 -17.52
N ALA A 164 -7.11 -33.41 -16.42
CA ALA A 164 -6.47 -34.59 -15.82
C ALA A 164 -7.51 -35.59 -15.27
N GLN A 165 -8.58 -35.09 -14.62
CA GLN A 165 -9.67 -35.93 -14.14
C GLN A 165 -10.47 -36.58 -15.30
N ALA A 166 -10.73 -35.83 -16.36
CA ALA A 166 -11.38 -36.38 -17.57
C ALA A 166 -10.54 -37.49 -18.20
N ASN A 167 -9.21 -37.30 -18.28
CA ASN A 167 -8.29 -38.33 -18.82
C ASN A 167 -8.21 -39.55 -17.90
N LEU A 168 -8.29 -39.36 -16.58
CA LEU A 168 -8.37 -40.50 -15.64
C LEU A 168 -9.67 -41.30 -15.81
N GLN A 169 -10.81 -40.63 -16.02
CA GLN A 169 -12.09 -41.28 -16.22
C GLN A 169 -12.18 -41.98 -17.59
N GLN A 170 -11.61 -41.39 -18.62
CA GLN A 170 -11.59 -41.89 -19.98
C GLN A 170 -10.19 -41.77 -20.59
N PRO A 171 -9.30 -42.74 -20.31
CA PRO A 171 -7.93 -42.75 -20.84
C PRO A 171 -7.91 -43.21 -22.32
N SER A 172 -8.55 -42.46 -23.19
CA SER A 172 -8.81 -42.79 -24.59
C SER A 172 -7.54 -43.07 -25.40
N GLU A 173 -6.45 -42.36 -25.14
CA GLU A 173 -5.15 -42.60 -25.79
C GLU A 173 -4.59 -43.97 -25.38
N LEU A 174 -4.59 -44.27 -24.09
CA LEU A 174 -4.10 -45.56 -23.60
C LEU A 174 -4.99 -46.71 -24.06
N GLN A 175 -6.32 -46.52 -24.15
CA GLN A 175 -7.25 -47.51 -24.73
C GLN A 175 -6.96 -47.74 -26.20
N ALA A 176 -6.66 -46.69 -26.97
CA ALA A 176 -6.29 -46.81 -28.37
C ALA A 176 -4.97 -47.56 -28.57
N ASP A 177 -3.97 -47.23 -27.72
CA ASP A 177 -2.68 -47.94 -27.72
C ASP A 177 -2.83 -49.46 -27.43
N HIS A 178 -3.71 -49.83 -26.50
CA HIS A 178 -4.00 -51.19 -26.18
C HIS A 178 -4.73 -51.90 -27.32
N ALA A 179 -5.77 -51.27 -27.89
CA ALA A 179 -6.50 -51.83 -29.06
C ALA A 179 -5.56 -52.02 -30.26
N ASP A 180 -4.61 -51.09 -30.54
CA ASP A 180 -3.62 -51.24 -31.59
C ASP A 180 -2.65 -52.42 -31.31
N ALA A 181 -2.23 -52.60 -30.08
CA ALA A 181 -1.40 -53.76 -29.68
C ALA A 181 -2.15 -55.11 -29.83
N GLU A 182 -3.42 -55.16 -29.45
CA GLU A 182 -4.29 -56.31 -29.65
C GLU A 182 -4.44 -56.66 -31.12
N ALA A 183 -4.70 -55.62 -31.97
CA ALA A 183 -4.82 -55.81 -33.43
C ALA A 183 -3.54 -56.39 -34.04
N LYS A 184 -2.37 -55.82 -33.64
CA LYS A 184 -1.05 -56.35 -34.11
C LYS A 184 -0.81 -57.76 -33.63
N LEU A 185 -1.15 -58.09 -32.40
CA LEU A 185 -1.03 -59.43 -31.84
C LEU A 185 -1.91 -60.43 -32.59
N ALA A 186 -3.15 -60.04 -32.88
CA ALA A 186 -4.08 -60.88 -33.66
C ALA A 186 -3.57 -61.15 -35.08
N ASN A 187 -3.04 -60.10 -35.75
CA ASN A 187 -2.45 -60.24 -37.08
C ASN A 187 -1.23 -61.12 -37.12
N THR A 188 -0.29 -60.98 -36.15
CA THR A 188 0.89 -61.84 -36.05
C THR A 188 0.52 -63.29 -35.76
N ARG A 189 -0.46 -63.53 -34.88
CA ARG A 189 -1.02 -64.88 -34.64
C ARG A 189 -1.60 -65.47 -35.93
N LEU A 190 -2.39 -64.74 -36.68
CA LEU A 190 -2.96 -65.18 -37.93
C LEU A 190 -1.84 -65.53 -38.95
N THR A 191 -0.79 -64.71 -39.03
CA THR A 191 0.36 -64.98 -39.92
C THR A 191 1.10 -66.25 -39.50
N LEU A 192 1.34 -66.42 -38.17
CA LEU A 192 1.97 -67.61 -37.65
C LEU A 192 1.12 -68.88 -37.88
N ASN A 193 -0.21 -68.80 -37.67
CA ASN A 193 -1.12 -69.91 -37.94
C ASN A 193 -1.20 -70.31 -39.40
N ASN A 194 -1.00 -69.35 -40.33
CA ASN A 194 -0.95 -69.62 -41.78
C ASN A 194 0.39 -70.16 -42.27
N LEU A 195 1.49 -69.91 -41.52
CA LEU A 195 2.87 -70.30 -41.90
C LEU A 195 3.01 -71.83 -42.14
N PRO A 196 2.47 -72.73 -41.30
CA PRO A 196 2.56 -74.19 -41.57
C PRO A 196 2.02 -74.58 -42.92
N PHE A 197 0.90 -74.00 -43.38
CA PHE A 197 0.30 -74.30 -44.67
C PHE A 197 1.20 -73.79 -45.84
N GLN A 198 1.84 -72.65 -45.66
CA GLN A 198 2.80 -72.09 -46.60
C GLN A 198 4.07 -72.95 -46.65
N LEU A 199 4.59 -73.41 -45.50
CA LEU A 199 5.71 -74.30 -45.41
C LEU A 199 5.43 -75.62 -46.08
N GLU A 200 4.25 -76.22 -45.85
CA GLU A 200 3.84 -77.49 -46.50
C GLU A 200 3.77 -77.34 -48.02
N ALA A 201 3.16 -76.23 -48.51
CA ALA A 201 3.14 -75.92 -49.93
C ALA A 201 4.52 -75.73 -50.55
N ALA A 202 5.44 -75.01 -49.82
CA ALA A 202 6.81 -74.82 -50.26
C ALA A 202 7.61 -76.13 -50.26
N ARG A 203 7.41 -76.99 -49.24
CA ARG A 203 8.02 -78.32 -49.14
C ARG A 203 7.59 -79.21 -50.28
N ALA A 204 6.32 -79.24 -50.62
CA ALA A 204 5.78 -80.01 -51.75
C ALA A 204 6.42 -79.54 -53.08
N ARG A 205 6.58 -78.25 -53.27
CA ARG A 205 7.24 -77.69 -54.45
C ARG A 205 8.71 -78.10 -54.52
N GLN A 206 9.44 -78.06 -53.42
CA GLN A 206 10.83 -78.46 -53.30
C GLN A 206 10.97 -79.95 -53.65
N GLN A 207 10.14 -80.82 -53.11
CA GLN A 207 10.09 -82.24 -53.38
C GLN A 207 9.83 -82.49 -54.86
N PHE A 208 8.83 -81.88 -55.43
CA PHE A 208 8.51 -81.99 -56.83
C PHE A 208 9.71 -81.57 -57.73
N ALA A 209 10.40 -80.43 -57.45
CA ALA A 209 11.54 -79.96 -58.15
C ALA A 209 12.73 -80.94 -58.02
N ALA A 210 12.94 -81.53 -56.84
CA ALA A 210 13.97 -82.53 -56.60
C ALA A 210 13.73 -83.83 -57.37
N GLU A 211 12.50 -84.34 -57.37
CA GLU A 211 12.10 -85.50 -58.19
C GLU A 211 12.19 -85.25 -59.66
N ASN A 212 11.86 -84.05 -60.16
CA ASN A 212 12.00 -83.66 -61.57
C ASN A 212 13.44 -83.62 -61.95
N LEU A 213 14.33 -83.07 -61.14
CA LEU A 213 15.80 -83.12 -61.37
C LEU A 213 16.32 -84.54 -61.40
N ALA A 214 16.01 -85.37 -60.41
CA ALA A 214 16.41 -86.73 -60.29
C ALA A 214 15.99 -87.57 -61.55
N ARG A 215 14.71 -87.41 -61.98
CA ARG A 215 14.22 -88.06 -63.21
C ARG A 215 15.01 -87.61 -64.48
N LYS A 216 15.34 -86.31 -64.61
CA LYS A 216 16.12 -85.80 -65.74
C LYS A 216 17.57 -86.30 -65.71
N GLU A 217 18.18 -86.43 -64.55
CA GLU A 217 19.53 -87.01 -64.39
C GLU A 217 19.56 -88.51 -64.65
N GLN A 218 18.54 -89.30 -64.31
CA GLN A 218 18.44 -90.71 -64.57
C GLN A 218 18.36 -91.06 -66.09
N VAL A 219 17.73 -90.22 -66.88
CA VAL A 219 17.56 -90.39 -68.29
C VAL A 219 18.90 -90.12 -69.07
N GLY A 220 19.85 -89.48 -68.41
CA GLY A 220 21.22 -89.29 -68.95
C GLY A 220 21.30 -88.49 -70.24
N GLU A 221 22.05 -89.02 -71.27
CA GLU A 221 22.31 -88.33 -72.52
C GLU A 221 21.08 -87.98 -73.36
N ALA A 222 19.89 -88.56 -73.10
CA ALA A 222 18.66 -88.29 -73.83
C ALA A 222 18.02 -86.93 -73.43
N VAL A 223 18.47 -86.30 -72.42
CA VAL A 223 17.99 -84.97 -71.96
C VAL A 223 19.07 -83.90 -72.19
N SER A 224 18.68 -82.79 -72.79
CA SER A 224 19.57 -81.67 -73.02
C SER A 224 20.17 -81.12 -71.75
N GLY A 225 21.53 -80.83 -71.71
CA GLY A 225 22.15 -80.22 -70.53
C GLY A 225 21.56 -78.85 -70.10
N LYS A 226 20.86 -78.23 -71.04
CA LYS A 226 20.04 -76.97 -70.66
C LYS A 226 18.88 -77.33 -69.76
N ALA A 227 18.15 -78.45 -70.09
CA ALA A 227 16.98 -78.85 -69.28
C ALA A 227 17.36 -79.34 -67.89
N VAL A 228 18.58 -79.95 -67.75
CA VAL A 228 19.08 -80.30 -66.40
C VAL A 228 19.44 -79.03 -65.60
N ARG A 229 20.15 -78.02 -66.22
CA ARG A 229 20.44 -76.76 -65.54
C ARG A 229 19.21 -75.97 -65.16
N GLU A 230 18.15 -76.01 -65.95
CA GLU A 230 16.84 -75.40 -65.63
C GLU A 230 16.24 -76.12 -64.41
N ALA A 231 16.24 -77.44 -64.33
CA ALA A 231 15.74 -78.16 -63.19
C ALA A 231 16.58 -77.99 -61.89
N GLN A 232 17.87 -77.80 -62.04
CA GLN A 232 18.73 -77.42 -60.89
C GLN A 232 18.43 -76.05 -60.37
N ALA A 233 18.21 -75.08 -61.30
CA ALA A 233 17.86 -73.72 -60.91
C ALA A 233 16.45 -73.69 -60.24
N GLU A 234 15.50 -74.48 -60.74
CA GLU A 234 14.14 -74.61 -60.13
C GLU A 234 14.24 -75.25 -58.75
N LEU A 235 15.04 -76.27 -58.53
CA LEU A 235 15.24 -76.87 -57.18
C LEU A 235 15.90 -75.86 -56.22
N ALA A 236 16.94 -75.12 -56.71
CA ALA A 236 17.61 -74.13 -55.92
C ALA A 236 16.61 -72.99 -55.48
N ALA A 237 15.77 -72.52 -56.38
CA ALA A 237 14.75 -71.51 -56.09
C ALA A 237 13.69 -72.02 -55.12
N ALA A 238 13.24 -73.28 -55.31
CA ALA A 238 12.28 -73.88 -54.39
C ALA A 238 12.84 -74.09 -52.95
N THR A 239 14.12 -74.52 -52.93
CA THR A 239 14.84 -74.69 -51.66
C THR A 239 15.03 -73.37 -50.92
N ALA A 240 15.43 -72.34 -51.66
CA ALA A 240 15.55 -70.99 -51.11
C ALA A 240 14.22 -70.45 -50.52
N ALA A 241 13.11 -70.66 -51.26
CA ALA A 241 11.78 -70.26 -50.79
C ALA A 241 11.34 -71.03 -49.57
N PHE A 242 11.63 -72.36 -49.49
CA PHE A 242 11.38 -73.15 -48.28
C PHE A 242 12.17 -72.67 -47.06
N ASN A 243 13.47 -72.49 -47.21
CA ASN A 243 14.37 -72.01 -46.16
C ASN A 243 14.00 -70.57 -45.68
N GLU A 244 13.58 -69.73 -46.61
CA GLU A 244 13.06 -68.41 -46.26
C GLU A 244 11.84 -68.48 -45.32
N LEU A 245 10.87 -69.30 -45.70
CA LEU A 245 9.66 -69.49 -44.89
C LEU A 245 9.97 -70.15 -43.52
N GLU A 246 10.87 -71.17 -43.53
CA GLU A 246 11.34 -71.80 -42.31
C GLU A 246 12.02 -70.82 -41.33
N SER A 247 12.87 -69.92 -41.86
CA SER A 247 13.53 -68.89 -41.07
C SER A 247 12.59 -67.82 -40.51
N ARG A 248 11.39 -67.68 -41.08
CA ARG A 248 10.34 -66.75 -40.56
C ARG A 248 9.70 -67.25 -39.29
N GLU A 249 9.62 -68.57 -39.07
CA GLU A 249 8.91 -69.10 -37.91
C GLU A 249 9.49 -68.61 -36.57
N PRO A 250 10.81 -68.74 -36.29
CA PRO A 250 11.36 -68.28 -35.01
C PRO A 250 11.26 -66.76 -34.86
N THR A 251 11.33 -66.00 -36.01
CA THR A 251 11.17 -64.54 -35.98
C THR A 251 9.75 -64.14 -35.59
N LEU A 252 8.72 -64.74 -36.21
CA LEU A 252 7.32 -64.50 -35.89
C LEU A 252 6.97 -64.95 -34.45
N GLN A 253 7.55 -66.06 -33.97
CA GLN A 253 7.38 -66.50 -32.58
C GLN A 253 8.00 -65.49 -31.59
N ALA A 254 9.18 -64.95 -31.87
CA ALA A 254 9.81 -63.90 -31.07
C ALA A 254 9.01 -62.60 -31.07
N GLU A 255 8.50 -62.19 -32.26
CA GLU A 255 7.60 -61.02 -32.38
C GLU A 255 6.31 -61.26 -31.60
N LEU A 256 5.65 -62.39 -31.72
CA LEU A 256 4.45 -62.72 -30.98
C LEU A 256 4.71 -62.68 -29.46
N ALA A 257 5.83 -63.21 -28.99
CA ALA A 257 6.18 -63.16 -27.57
C ALA A 257 6.43 -61.70 -27.08
N ALA A 258 6.99 -60.86 -27.94
CA ALA A 258 7.17 -59.45 -27.63
C ALA A 258 5.85 -58.68 -27.59
N LEU A 259 4.93 -58.95 -28.52
CA LEU A 259 3.59 -58.35 -28.56
C LEU A 259 2.73 -58.78 -27.40
N ILE A 260 2.79 -60.06 -26.97
CA ILE A 260 2.09 -60.54 -25.77
C ILE A 260 2.57 -59.78 -24.52
N ARG A 261 3.90 -59.57 -24.39
CA ARG A 261 4.44 -58.79 -23.27
C ARG A 261 4.01 -57.35 -23.30
N LYS A 262 3.98 -56.75 -24.51
CA LYS A 262 3.50 -55.37 -24.69
C LYS A 262 2.04 -55.25 -24.34
N ASP A 263 1.19 -56.13 -24.85
CA ASP A 263 -0.23 -56.17 -24.56
C ASP A 263 -0.50 -56.30 -23.05
N ALA A 264 0.15 -57.26 -22.37
CA ALA A 264 0.05 -57.46 -20.93
C ALA A 264 0.51 -56.18 -20.16
N ALA A 265 1.54 -55.49 -20.60
CA ALA A 265 2.02 -54.27 -19.97
C ALA A 265 1.02 -53.11 -20.12
N LEU A 266 0.43 -52.96 -21.32
CA LEU A 266 -0.60 -51.94 -21.58
C LEU A 266 -1.88 -52.24 -20.80
N HIS A 267 -2.30 -53.50 -20.76
CA HIS A 267 -3.44 -53.93 -19.93
C HIS A 267 -3.19 -53.60 -18.46
N LYS A 268 -2.00 -53.92 -17.93
CA LYS A 268 -1.64 -53.61 -16.54
C LYS A 268 -1.60 -52.10 -16.29
N ARG A 269 -1.15 -51.30 -17.26
CA ARG A 269 -1.17 -49.86 -17.20
C ARG A 269 -2.60 -49.30 -17.18
N LEU A 270 -3.52 -49.89 -17.99
CA LEU A 270 -4.94 -49.53 -17.98
C LEU A 270 -5.63 -49.90 -16.65
N GLU A 271 -5.24 -51.01 -16.04
CA GLU A 271 -5.75 -51.42 -14.72
C GLU A 271 -5.31 -50.44 -13.61
N LEU A 272 -4.06 -50.04 -13.62
CA LEU A 272 -3.45 -49.26 -12.53
C LEU A 272 -3.62 -47.75 -12.69
N LEU A 273 -3.69 -47.23 -13.92
CA LEU A 273 -3.80 -45.80 -14.26
C LEU A 273 -2.85 -44.90 -13.42
N THR A 274 -1.64 -45.39 -13.14
CA THR A 274 -0.71 -44.75 -12.18
C THR A 274 -0.29 -43.33 -12.61
N ASN A 275 -0.08 -43.13 -13.94
CA ASN A 275 0.33 -41.85 -14.44
C ASN A 275 -0.83 -40.86 -14.40
N GLU A 276 -2.03 -41.32 -14.68
CA GLU A 276 -3.26 -40.56 -14.68
C GLU A 276 -3.62 -40.10 -13.26
N HIS A 277 -3.52 -41.04 -12.29
CA HIS A 277 -3.68 -40.73 -10.86
C HIS A 277 -2.64 -39.68 -10.40
N ARG A 278 -1.38 -39.87 -10.79
CA ARG A 278 -0.33 -38.88 -10.46
C ARG A 278 -0.61 -37.53 -11.10
N ALA A 279 -1.06 -37.48 -12.35
CA ALA A 279 -1.40 -36.23 -13.04
C ALA A 279 -2.50 -35.47 -12.28
N VAL A 280 -3.55 -36.18 -11.81
CA VAL A 280 -4.60 -35.59 -10.99
C VAL A 280 -4.03 -35.05 -9.69
N SER A 281 -3.23 -35.85 -8.94
CA SER A 281 -2.64 -35.39 -7.66
C SER A 281 -1.72 -34.20 -7.83
N VAL A 282 -0.92 -34.13 -8.90
CA VAL A 282 -0.10 -32.94 -9.22
C VAL A 282 -0.97 -31.73 -9.51
N SER A 283 -2.00 -31.89 -10.35
CA SER A 283 -2.91 -30.78 -10.67
C SER A 283 -3.72 -30.30 -9.46
N GLU A 284 -4.09 -31.20 -8.51
CA GLU A 284 -4.72 -30.81 -7.24
C GLU A 284 -3.76 -29.97 -6.37
N ALA A 285 -2.49 -30.37 -6.29
CA ALA A 285 -1.47 -29.59 -5.59
C ALA A 285 -1.26 -28.22 -6.24
N ASP A 286 -1.25 -28.14 -7.59
CA ASP A 286 -1.14 -26.90 -8.34
C ASP A 286 -2.33 -25.96 -8.07
N VAL A 287 -3.56 -26.48 -8.03
CA VAL A 287 -4.76 -25.70 -7.66
C VAL A 287 -4.65 -25.20 -6.23
N SER A 288 -4.20 -26.04 -5.29
CA SER A 288 -3.99 -25.63 -3.90
C SER A 288 -2.95 -24.52 -3.78
N ALA A 289 -1.82 -24.63 -4.49
CA ALA A 289 -0.80 -23.61 -4.54
C ALA A 289 -1.32 -22.29 -5.17
N ALA A 290 -2.04 -22.37 -6.28
CA ALA A 290 -2.64 -21.22 -6.94
C ALA A 290 -3.66 -20.51 -6.04
N ARG A 291 -4.47 -21.24 -5.26
CA ARG A 291 -5.39 -20.66 -4.26
C ARG A 291 -4.65 -19.89 -3.19
N ALA A 292 -3.58 -20.45 -2.63
CA ALA A 292 -2.76 -19.76 -1.63
C ALA A 292 -2.17 -18.44 -2.19
N ILE A 293 -1.75 -18.44 -3.46
CA ILE A 293 -1.25 -17.23 -4.13
C ILE A 293 -2.37 -16.19 -4.33
N VAL A 294 -3.60 -16.61 -4.66
CA VAL A 294 -4.76 -15.71 -4.73
C VAL A 294 -5.04 -15.09 -3.37
N ASP A 295 -5.01 -15.88 -2.29
CA ASP A 295 -5.24 -15.37 -0.95
C ASP A 295 -4.14 -14.37 -0.52
N GLN A 296 -2.89 -14.63 -0.87
CA GLN A 296 -1.80 -13.68 -0.68
C GLN A 296 -2.05 -12.36 -1.45
N ALA A 297 -2.50 -12.43 -2.70
CA ALA A 297 -2.82 -11.26 -3.50
C ALA A 297 -4.03 -10.47 -2.94
N ARG A 298 -5.01 -11.16 -2.33
CA ARG A 298 -6.13 -10.50 -1.62
C ARG A 298 -5.65 -9.71 -0.41
N LEU A 299 -4.75 -10.28 0.38
CA LEU A 299 -4.16 -9.58 1.52
C LEU A 299 -3.33 -8.37 1.08
N ALA A 300 -2.62 -8.48 -0.04
CA ALA A 300 -1.90 -7.35 -0.63
C ALA A 300 -2.87 -6.25 -1.09
N LEU A 301 -4.00 -6.59 -1.70
CA LEU A 301 -5.05 -5.66 -2.07
C LEU A 301 -5.66 -4.97 -0.84
N GLU A 302 -5.99 -5.73 0.20
CA GLU A 302 -6.53 -5.17 1.45
C GLU A 302 -5.55 -4.20 2.10
N THR A 303 -4.26 -4.53 2.09
CA THR A 303 -3.20 -3.64 2.59
C THR A 303 -3.12 -2.35 1.78
N ALA A 304 -3.17 -2.44 0.45
CA ALA A 304 -3.15 -1.28 -0.43
C ALA A 304 -4.41 -0.41 -0.26
N GLN A 305 -5.58 -1.03 -0.11
CA GLN A 305 -6.84 -0.35 0.18
C GLN A 305 -6.78 0.39 1.51
N LEU A 306 -6.31 -0.28 2.58
CA LEU A 306 -6.15 0.33 3.88
C LEU A 306 -5.19 1.51 3.86
N ASN A 307 -4.09 1.42 3.10
CA ASN A 307 -3.15 2.52 2.93
C ASN A 307 -3.78 3.69 2.16
N TYR A 308 -4.58 3.42 1.13
CA TYR A 308 -5.33 4.44 0.39
C TYR A 308 -6.36 5.14 1.31
N ASP A 309 -7.13 4.38 2.07
CA ASP A 309 -8.13 4.93 3.01
C ASP A 309 -7.48 5.82 4.09
N ARG A 310 -6.25 5.49 4.50
CA ARG A 310 -5.46 6.26 5.46
C ARG A 310 -4.90 7.57 4.90
N MET A 311 -4.97 7.79 3.57
CA MET A 311 -4.62 9.09 2.97
C MET A 311 -5.62 10.18 3.35
N THR A 312 -6.81 9.81 3.79
CA THR A 312 -7.77 10.74 4.40
C THR A 312 -7.72 10.62 5.91
N VAL A 313 -7.27 11.65 6.59
CA VAL A 313 -7.28 11.71 8.06
C VAL A 313 -8.69 12.07 8.52
N ARG A 314 -9.24 11.30 9.47
CA ARG A 314 -10.61 11.47 9.97
C ARG A 314 -10.63 11.80 11.44
N ALA A 315 -11.66 12.53 11.87
CA ALA A 315 -11.90 12.86 13.27
C ALA A 315 -12.18 11.57 14.08
N PRO A 316 -11.43 11.29 15.16
CA PRO A 316 -11.64 10.09 15.98
C PRO A 316 -12.85 10.22 16.90
N ILE A 317 -13.30 11.44 17.21
CA ILE A 317 -14.46 11.75 18.03
C ILE A 317 -15.29 12.86 17.39
N SER A 318 -16.55 12.99 17.80
CA SER A 318 -17.34 14.19 17.55
C SER A 318 -16.96 15.28 18.55
N GLY A 319 -16.79 16.53 18.08
CA GLY A 319 -16.38 17.61 18.95
C GLY A 319 -16.07 18.89 18.18
N ARG A 320 -15.17 19.73 18.72
CA ARG A 320 -14.66 20.94 18.07
C ARG A 320 -13.15 20.85 17.86
N ILE A 321 -12.67 21.41 16.77
CA ILE A 321 -11.25 21.58 16.51
C ILE A 321 -10.66 22.59 17.50
N LEU A 322 -9.66 22.16 18.23
CA LEU A 322 -8.95 23.00 19.21
C LEU A 322 -7.81 23.77 18.53
N SER A 323 -6.96 23.06 17.80
CA SER A 323 -5.83 23.64 17.06
C SER A 323 -5.46 22.78 15.85
N LEU A 324 -4.86 23.43 14.86
CA LEU A 324 -4.26 22.81 13.69
C LEU A 324 -2.77 22.56 13.98
N GLU A 325 -2.39 21.28 14.13
CA GLU A 325 -1.01 20.89 14.47
C GLU A 325 -0.12 20.77 13.23
N ALA A 326 -0.72 20.60 12.05
CA ALA A 326 -0.02 20.43 10.80
C ALA A 326 -0.46 21.46 9.75
N ARG A 327 0.33 21.59 8.67
CA ARG A 327 0.12 22.57 7.59
C ARG A 327 0.13 21.89 6.23
N PRO A 328 -0.62 22.43 5.23
CA PRO A 328 -0.49 21.98 3.85
C PRO A 328 0.98 22.01 3.37
N GLY A 329 1.40 20.98 2.64
CA GLY A 329 2.78 20.78 2.22
C GLY A 329 3.70 20.15 3.28
N GLN A 330 3.24 19.96 4.52
CA GLN A 330 4.01 19.31 5.55
C GLN A 330 4.01 17.79 5.36
N ARG A 331 5.18 17.16 5.52
CA ARG A 331 5.33 15.70 5.52
C ARG A 331 5.01 15.14 6.91
N LEU A 332 4.12 14.16 6.96
CA LEU A 332 3.72 13.44 8.16
C LEU A 332 4.32 12.04 8.19
N GLY A 333 4.53 11.52 9.40
CA GLY A 333 4.88 10.11 9.59
C GLY A 333 6.32 9.75 9.22
N GLY A 334 7.27 10.62 9.47
CA GLY A 334 8.69 10.24 9.44
C GLY A 334 9.02 9.42 10.69
N GLY A 335 9.16 8.10 10.55
CA GLY A 335 9.46 7.18 11.65
C GLY A 335 10.87 7.33 12.24
N ASN A 336 11.21 8.52 12.71
CA ASN A 336 12.35 8.70 13.60
C ASN A 336 11.82 8.64 15.04
N PRO A 337 12.12 7.57 15.82
CA PRO A 337 11.70 7.47 17.23
C PRO A 337 12.27 8.58 18.12
N LEU A 338 13.19 9.40 17.60
CA LEU A 338 13.75 10.58 18.24
C LEU A 338 13.11 11.90 17.76
N ALA A 339 12.22 11.87 16.77
CA ALA A 339 11.46 13.06 16.37
C ALA A 339 10.35 13.29 17.41
N GLU A 340 10.28 14.51 17.90
CA GLU A 340 9.31 14.98 18.90
C GLU A 340 7.88 14.52 18.56
N GLN A 341 7.07 14.29 19.57
CA GLN A 341 5.71 13.71 19.57
C GLN A 341 4.67 14.42 18.66
N GLY A 342 5.10 15.27 17.73
CA GLY A 342 4.23 16.05 16.84
C GLY A 342 4.23 15.67 15.37
N SER A 343 5.09 14.75 14.91
CA SER A 343 5.29 14.55 13.47
C SER A 343 4.13 13.85 12.73
N SER A 344 3.17 13.26 13.43
CA SER A 344 1.99 12.62 12.85
C SER A 344 0.67 13.31 13.22
N ALA A 345 0.67 14.22 14.19
CA ALA A 345 -0.50 14.97 14.61
C ALA A 345 -0.94 15.94 13.50
N VAL A 346 -2.23 15.93 13.19
CA VAL A 346 -2.82 16.79 12.16
C VAL A 346 -3.68 17.87 12.80
N VAL A 347 -4.62 17.50 13.64
CA VAL A 347 -5.48 18.42 14.39
C VAL A 347 -5.70 17.89 15.80
N SER A 348 -5.91 18.79 16.76
CA SER A 348 -6.40 18.45 18.08
C SER A 348 -7.87 18.80 18.20
N LEU A 349 -8.64 17.93 18.88
CA LEU A 349 -10.09 18.05 19.06
C LEU A 349 -10.45 17.95 20.53
N TYR A 350 -11.59 18.51 20.87
CA TYR A 350 -12.16 18.34 22.21
C TYR A 350 -13.68 18.18 22.14
N ASP A 351 -14.23 17.50 23.12
CA ASP A 351 -15.66 17.45 23.36
C ASP A 351 -16.06 18.65 24.19
N PRO A 352 -16.93 19.57 23.68
CA PRO A 352 -17.40 20.73 24.46
C PRO A 352 -18.13 20.37 25.76
N ALA A 353 -18.72 19.17 25.81
CA ALA A 353 -19.39 18.70 27.04
C ALA A 353 -18.40 18.23 28.13
N MET A 354 -17.13 18.00 27.73
CA MET A 354 -16.10 17.43 28.58
C MET A 354 -14.96 18.44 28.80
N LEU A 355 -15.25 19.47 29.62
CA LEU A 355 -14.29 20.50 29.98
C LEU A 355 -13.93 20.44 31.46
N GLN A 356 -12.73 20.88 31.78
CA GLN A 356 -12.25 21.07 33.16
C GLN A 356 -11.45 22.38 33.23
N VAL A 357 -11.32 22.89 34.46
CA VAL A 357 -10.44 24.02 34.74
C VAL A 357 -9.21 23.49 35.44
N ARG A 358 -8.06 23.81 34.92
CA ARG A 358 -6.78 23.62 35.60
C ARG A 358 -6.46 24.88 36.38
N VAL A 359 -6.38 24.73 37.69
CA VAL A 359 -6.19 25.84 38.65
C VAL A 359 -4.84 25.69 39.29
N ASP A 360 -4.03 26.73 39.32
CA ASP A 360 -2.75 26.78 40.02
C ASP A 360 -3.00 27.33 41.46
N VAL A 361 -3.10 26.41 42.43
CA VAL A 361 -3.35 26.74 43.84
C VAL A 361 -2.01 26.90 44.55
N ARG A 362 -1.85 27.95 45.37
CA ARG A 362 -0.68 28.17 46.21
C ARG A 362 -0.50 27.03 47.22
N LEU A 363 0.74 26.62 47.46
CA LEU A 363 1.01 25.53 48.41
C LEU A 363 0.42 25.76 49.79
N GLU A 364 0.34 27.02 50.24
CA GLU A 364 -0.27 27.40 51.52
C GLU A 364 -1.78 27.13 51.61
N ASP A 365 -2.48 27.18 50.44
CA ASP A 365 -3.95 26.99 50.35
C ASP A 365 -4.31 25.51 50.03
N VAL A 366 -3.36 24.69 49.58
CA VAL A 366 -3.60 23.29 49.21
C VAL A 366 -4.23 22.45 50.33
N PRO A 367 -3.87 22.61 51.62
CA PRO A 367 -4.52 21.86 52.71
C PRO A 367 -6.04 22.09 52.83
N GLN A 368 -6.54 23.19 52.26
CA GLN A 368 -7.97 23.54 52.26
C GLN A 368 -8.73 22.96 51.07
N VAL A 369 -8.03 22.32 50.09
CA VAL A 369 -8.63 21.74 48.90
C VAL A 369 -8.95 20.27 49.13
N GLN A 370 -10.20 19.90 48.95
CA GLN A 370 -10.66 18.52 49.05
C GLN A 370 -11.31 18.06 47.72
N VAL A 371 -11.07 16.82 47.31
CA VAL A 371 -11.74 16.21 46.15
C VAL A 371 -13.26 16.15 46.45
N GLY A 372 -14.08 16.55 45.48
CA GLY A 372 -15.52 16.64 45.59
C GLY A 372 -16.03 18.00 46.14
N GLN A 373 -15.11 18.91 46.51
CA GLN A 373 -15.48 20.24 46.99
C GLN A 373 -16.15 21.08 45.90
N PRO A 374 -17.29 21.75 46.16
CA PRO A 374 -17.92 22.65 45.21
C PRO A 374 -17.07 23.91 44.99
N THR A 375 -16.98 24.34 43.75
CA THR A 375 -16.24 25.53 43.33
C THR A 375 -17.09 26.41 42.42
N THR A 376 -16.78 27.70 42.42
CA THR A 376 -17.40 28.67 41.53
C THR A 376 -16.37 29.21 40.56
N ILE A 377 -16.59 29.02 39.28
CA ILE A 377 -15.69 29.43 38.21
C ILE A 377 -16.25 30.74 37.63
N GLN A 378 -15.44 31.79 37.65
CA GLN A 378 -15.76 33.08 37.03
C GLN A 378 -14.84 33.28 35.80
N THR A 379 -15.42 33.65 34.69
CA THR A 379 -14.70 33.94 33.43
C THR A 379 -15.17 35.28 32.87
N ALA A 380 -14.26 35.98 32.20
CA ALA A 380 -14.63 37.23 31.55
C ALA A 380 -15.56 37.04 30.34
N ALA A 381 -15.66 35.83 29.83
CA ALA A 381 -16.51 35.49 28.68
C ALA A 381 -17.99 35.36 29.02
N LEU A 382 -18.34 35.11 30.30
CA LEU A 382 -19.70 34.85 30.75
C LEU A 382 -20.03 35.73 31.96
N ALA A 383 -21.24 36.32 31.97
CA ALA A 383 -21.74 37.13 33.07
C ALA A 383 -22.10 36.27 34.30
N GLU A 384 -22.49 35.02 34.08
CA GLU A 384 -22.88 34.09 35.13
C GLU A 384 -21.72 33.22 35.57
N ALA A 385 -21.63 32.95 36.85
CA ALA A 385 -20.64 32.06 37.42
C ALA A 385 -21.00 30.59 37.14
N ILE A 386 -20.05 29.80 36.73
CA ILE A 386 -20.22 28.39 36.43
C ILE A 386 -19.94 27.56 37.69
N ALA A 387 -20.82 26.61 37.99
CA ALA A 387 -20.61 25.67 39.08
C ALA A 387 -19.61 24.58 38.67
N GLY A 388 -18.64 24.31 39.51
CA GLY A 388 -17.64 23.26 39.29
C GLY A 388 -17.45 22.40 40.54
N THR A 389 -16.71 21.32 40.38
CA THR A 389 -16.38 20.41 41.48
C THR A 389 -14.90 20.00 41.37
N VAL A 390 -14.18 20.00 42.47
CA VAL A 390 -12.78 19.55 42.49
C VAL A 390 -12.73 18.06 42.15
N LEU A 391 -12.05 17.73 41.04
CA LEU A 391 -11.87 16.35 40.55
C LEU A 391 -10.67 15.68 41.16
N SER A 392 -9.55 16.38 41.14
CA SER A 392 -8.28 15.85 41.65
C SER A 392 -7.30 16.96 41.99
N VAL A 393 -6.42 16.65 42.90
CA VAL A 393 -5.25 17.46 43.24
C VAL A 393 -4.04 16.69 42.68
N THR A 394 -3.25 17.32 41.82
CA THR A 394 -2.09 16.64 41.23
C THR A 394 -0.92 16.60 42.23
N THR A 395 -0.05 15.61 42.10
CA THR A 395 1.13 15.48 42.97
C THR A 395 2.34 16.29 42.45
N ARG A 396 2.20 16.91 41.28
CA ARG A 396 3.30 17.67 40.66
C ARG A 396 3.16 19.13 41.04
N ALA A 397 4.07 19.59 41.88
CA ALA A 397 4.20 20.99 42.24
C ALA A 397 5.08 21.76 41.25
N ASP A 398 4.69 22.97 40.90
CA ASP A 398 5.53 23.93 40.20
C ASP A 398 6.31 24.73 41.26
N ILE A 399 7.59 24.36 41.40
CA ILE A 399 8.47 24.96 42.42
C ILE A 399 8.76 26.45 42.13
N GLN A 400 8.80 26.83 40.84
CA GLN A 400 9.06 28.22 40.46
C GLN A 400 7.91 29.15 40.81
N LYS A 401 6.67 28.65 40.67
CA LYS A 401 5.45 29.41 40.99
C LYS A 401 4.96 29.20 42.42
N ASN A 402 5.55 28.25 43.14
CA ASN A 402 5.07 27.81 44.48
C ASN A 402 3.60 27.39 44.45
N THR A 403 3.18 26.67 43.41
CA THR A 403 1.81 26.24 43.20
C THR A 403 1.69 24.75 42.98
N LEU A 404 0.52 24.19 43.28
CA LEU A 404 0.08 22.84 42.94
C LEU A 404 -1.12 22.93 42.01
N GLN A 405 -1.14 22.05 41.00
CA GLN A 405 -2.25 22.03 40.06
C GLN A 405 -3.44 21.26 40.62
N VAL A 406 -4.60 21.88 40.56
CA VAL A 406 -5.90 21.30 40.94
C VAL A 406 -6.78 21.26 39.70
N LYS A 407 -7.41 20.11 39.43
CA LYS A 407 -8.38 19.97 38.35
C LYS A 407 -9.79 20.09 38.88
N VAL A 408 -10.56 20.99 38.28
CA VAL A 408 -11.96 21.28 38.62
C VAL A 408 -12.82 20.92 37.42
N GLY A 409 -13.77 20.02 37.60
CA GLY A 409 -14.73 19.67 36.56
C GLY A 409 -15.80 20.72 36.42
N ILE A 410 -16.21 21.03 35.23
CA ILE A 410 -17.34 21.91 34.91
C ILE A 410 -18.60 21.06 34.88
N ASN A 411 -19.58 21.36 35.72
CA ASN A 411 -20.79 20.53 35.84
C ASN A 411 -21.76 20.70 34.65
N ALA A 412 -21.83 21.88 34.08
CA ALA A 412 -22.63 22.19 32.89
C ALA A 412 -21.84 23.22 32.06
N PRO A 413 -21.00 22.77 31.12
CA PRO A 413 -20.29 23.70 30.24
C PRO A 413 -21.31 24.48 29.40
N PRO A 414 -21.16 25.78 29.25
CA PRO A 414 -21.98 26.58 28.34
C PRO A 414 -21.67 26.18 26.88
N ASP A 415 -22.66 26.28 26.01
CA ASP A 415 -22.57 26.00 24.58
C ASP A 415 -21.52 26.86 23.84
#